data_c8e3d11f44e6f03a7817ed6ba295f2d9
#
_entry.id   c8e3d11f44e6f03a7817ed6ba295f2d9
#
_cell.length_a   1.000
_cell.length_b   1.000
_cell.length_c   1.000
_cell.angle_alpha   90.00
_cell.angle_beta   90.00
_cell.angle_gamma   90.00
#
_symmetry.space_group_name_H-M   'P 1'
#
loop_
_entity.id
_entity.type
_entity.pdbx_description
1 polymer ?
#
loop_
_entity_poly.entity_id
_entity_poly.type
_entity_poly.pdbx_seq_one_letter_code
_entity_poly.pdbx_strand_id
1 'polypeptide(L)'
;MSRRRWGVAALAVGALSASLASAPANADVETNGHHGYSKTRTVGYFIQWGVYDRNFRVKNLVDSGAAARLTHLNYAFGFLDEAGKCVSADPWADWQMPHTAEQSVSGKADEAGQVLLGNLNQLKQLKAKYPKLKVNISLGGWTGSRYFSNAALTAESRAAHVKSCTDMWIKGDLPGLPAGAAKGVFDGIDLDWEWPSSPGNPTPPNVIRPEDKQNFTLLLAEYRKQMGWNRDLTAFLPADPAQIDRGFEVRKVFSYLTFGTLQGYDYHGAWDPEANQQSALRVPKGDPAQFEFSSEVTVDAWLSRGAPRSKAVLGVPFYGRGWDGVAPGKRNGLFGTGVPAPAKYEAGYEDFHRIKAKLSEPGNSYKIYRDERAGFAWIYDGKTWWTYDDATEMKRKARYINSRRLGGAMVWSLDGDTPQGELIKALDGALK
;
A
#
# COMPACT_ATOMS: atom_id res chain seq x y z
N MET A 1 -35.16 -0.37 74.80
CA MET A 1 -35.87 -1.64 75.16
C MET A 1 -35.60 -2.56 73.97
N SER A 2 -35.00 -3.61 74.04
CA SER A 2 -34.65 -4.74 74.80
C SER A 2 -33.43 -5.45 74.17
N ARG A 3 -32.48 -5.77 75.01
CA ARG A 3 -31.26 -6.59 74.77
C ARG A 3 -31.64 -8.07 74.63
N ARG A 4 -30.89 -8.86 73.87
CA ARG A 4 -30.35 -10.24 74.18
C ARG A 4 -29.41 -10.60 73.05
N ARG A 5 -28.18 -10.76 73.21
CA ARG A 5 -27.16 -11.58 73.87
C ARG A 5 -27.19 -13.09 73.54
N TRP A 6 -26.00 -13.56 73.06
CA TRP A 6 -25.24 -14.80 73.26
C TRP A 6 -25.44 -15.95 72.26
N GLY A 7 -24.29 -16.40 71.76
CA GLY A 7 -24.00 -17.73 71.26
C GLY A 7 -22.64 -17.83 70.60
N VAL A 8 -21.60 -18.01 71.45
CA VAL A 8 -20.23 -18.39 71.03
C VAL A 8 -20.21 -19.89 70.85
N ALA A 9 -19.71 -20.38 69.71
CA ALA A 9 -19.21 -21.75 69.60
C ALA A 9 -17.94 -21.73 68.76
N ALA A 10 -16.83 -21.92 69.45
CA ALA A 10 -15.53 -22.24 68.84
C ALA A 10 -15.48 -23.74 68.62
N LEU A 11 -14.89 -24.19 67.52
CA LEU A 11 -14.12 -25.43 67.39
C LEU A 11 -13.56 -25.62 65.99
N ALA A 12 -12.35 -25.80 65.95
CA ALA A 12 -11.36 -26.74 65.42
C ALA A 12 -10.58 -26.26 64.21
N VAL A 13 -9.32 -26.03 64.48
CA VAL A 13 -8.20 -25.92 63.55
C VAL A 13 -8.04 -27.23 62.76
N GLY A 14 -8.15 -27.16 61.46
CA GLY A 14 -7.72 -28.19 60.53
C GLY A 14 -6.73 -27.55 59.57
N ALA A 15 -5.42 -27.72 59.79
CA ALA A 15 -4.39 -27.36 58.87
C ALA A 15 -4.43 -28.28 57.67
N LEU A 16 -4.92 -27.77 56.53
CA LEU A 16 -4.65 -28.36 55.24
C LEU A 16 -3.57 -27.55 54.52
N SER A 17 -2.41 -28.16 54.40
CA SER A 17 -1.29 -27.71 53.59
C SER A 17 -1.73 -27.77 52.10
N ALA A 18 -2.08 -26.63 51.56
CA ALA A 18 -2.25 -26.47 50.10
C ALA A 18 -0.86 -26.32 49.48
N SER A 19 -0.43 -27.38 48.81
CA SER A 19 0.70 -27.34 47.90
C SER A 19 0.41 -26.36 46.77
N LEU A 20 1.15 -25.26 46.72
CA LEU A 20 1.24 -24.35 45.58
C LEU A 20 1.81 -25.14 44.38
N ALA A 21 0.93 -25.63 43.52
CA ALA A 21 1.34 -26.05 42.18
C ALA A 21 1.71 -24.78 41.39
N SER A 22 3.00 -24.56 41.19
CA SER A 22 3.54 -23.59 40.26
C SER A 22 2.99 -23.89 38.85
N ALA A 23 2.23 -22.95 38.29
CA ALA A 23 1.88 -22.95 36.89
C ALA A 23 3.16 -23.00 36.04
N PRO A 24 3.20 -23.81 34.97
CA PRO A 24 4.34 -23.80 34.09
C PRO A 24 4.42 -22.46 33.38
N ALA A 25 5.62 -21.87 33.44
CA ALA A 25 6.00 -20.72 32.64
C ALA A 25 5.74 -21.00 31.16
N ASN A 26 5.28 -19.99 30.48
CA ASN A 26 5.17 -19.79 29.04
C ASN A 26 5.88 -20.86 28.20
N ALA A 27 5.11 -21.74 27.61
CA ALA A 27 5.55 -22.43 26.42
C ALA A 27 5.66 -21.39 25.30
N ASP A 28 6.89 -21.03 24.95
CA ASP A 28 7.19 -20.38 23.69
C ASP A 28 6.64 -21.28 22.60
N VAL A 29 5.63 -20.79 21.90
CA VAL A 29 5.20 -21.39 20.64
C VAL A 29 6.37 -21.18 19.67
N GLU A 30 7.23 -22.17 19.58
CA GLU A 30 8.18 -22.30 18.48
C GLU A 30 7.36 -22.34 17.18
N THR A 31 7.21 -21.18 16.54
CA THR A 31 6.83 -21.13 15.14
C THR A 31 8.01 -21.71 14.36
N ASN A 32 7.89 -22.96 13.94
CA ASN A 32 8.71 -23.56 12.91
C ASN A 32 8.50 -22.79 11.60
N GLY A 33 9.11 -21.63 11.50
CA GLY A 33 9.22 -20.81 10.31
C GLY A 33 10.65 -20.91 9.81
N HIS A 34 10.84 -21.38 8.62
CA HIS A 34 12.12 -21.29 7.91
C HIS A 34 12.64 -19.85 7.97
N HIS A 35 13.59 -19.58 8.87
CA HIS A 35 14.37 -18.37 8.90
C HIS A 35 15.50 -18.44 7.85
N GLY A 36 15.09 -18.43 6.57
CA GLY A 36 15.97 -17.85 5.57
C GLY A 36 15.94 -16.34 5.77
N TYR A 37 17.08 -15.66 5.80
CA TYR A 37 17.18 -14.21 5.78
C TYR A 37 16.30 -13.70 4.63
N SER A 38 15.13 -13.15 4.96
CA SER A 38 14.22 -12.61 3.95
C SER A 38 14.89 -11.39 3.35
N LYS A 39 15.25 -11.49 2.08
CA LYS A 39 15.73 -10.34 1.30
C LYS A 39 14.70 -9.21 1.47
N THR A 40 15.17 -7.99 1.75
CA THR A 40 14.34 -6.80 1.84
C THR A 40 13.44 -6.68 0.59
N ARG A 41 12.14 -6.44 0.79
CA ARG A 41 11.19 -6.40 -0.33
C ARG A 41 11.28 -5.08 -1.07
N THR A 42 11.19 -5.16 -2.38
CA THR A 42 10.92 -4.03 -3.26
C THR A 42 9.59 -4.34 -3.95
N VAL A 43 8.53 -3.66 -3.51
CA VAL A 43 7.16 -3.82 -4.03
C VAL A 43 6.86 -2.65 -4.95
N GLY A 44 6.27 -2.87 -6.11
CA GLY A 44 5.84 -1.79 -7.00
C GLY A 44 4.38 -1.95 -7.40
N TYR A 45 3.63 -0.84 -7.46
CA TYR A 45 2.30 -0.83 -8.06
C TYR A 45 2.39 -0.54 -9.55
N PHE A 46 1.71 -1.40 -10.34
CA PHE A 46 1.44 -1.18 -11.76
C PHE A 46 -0.03 -0.81 -11.92
N ILE A 47 -0.29 0.34 -12.52
CA ILE A 47 -1.63 0.85 -12.72
C ILE A 47 -2.23 0.29 -14.02
N GLN A 48 -3.40 -0.36 -13.94
CA GLN A 48 -4.13 -0.97 -15.03
C GLN A 48 -4.41 0.03 -16.17
N TRP A 49 -4.83 1.24 -15.82
CA TRP A 49 -5.19 2.33 -16.74
C TRP A 49 -3.98 3.04 -17.37
N GLY A 50 -2.76 2.65 -16.98
CA GLY A 50 -1.54 3.19 -17.58
C GLY A 50 -1.44 2.98 -19.09
N VAL A 51 -2.14 2.00 -19.63
CA VAL A 51 -2.17 1.67 -21.07
C VAL A 51 -2.81 2.76 -21.95
N TYR A 52 -3.58 3.68 -21.36
CA TYR A 52 -4.23 4.79 -22.07
C TYR A 52 -3.32 6.01 -22.20
N ASP A 53 -3.73 7.17 -21.71
CA ASP A 53 -3.05 8.47 -21.86
C ASP A 53 -1.60 8.49 -21.36
N ARG A 54 -1.27 7.61 -20.40
CA ARG A 54 0.11 7.46 -19.90
C ARG A 54 0.98 6.65 -20.84
N ASN A 55 0.37 5.83 -21.70
CA ASN A 55 1.06 4.89 -22.58
C ASN A 55 2.10 4.03 -21.86
N PHE A 56 1.80 3.68 -20.59
CA PHE A 56 2.64 2.86 -19.73
C PHE A 56 2.12 1.42 -19.71
N ARG A 57 2.93 0.51 -20.20
CA ARG A 57 2.60 -0.91 -20.39
C ARG A 57 3.51 -1.79 -19.55
N VAL A 58 3.16 -3.05 -19.36
CA VAL A 58 3.99 -4.02 -18.62
C VAL A 58 5.40 -4.12 -19.21
N LYS A 59 5.55 -3.95 -20.51
CA LYS A 59 6.86 -3.90 -21.19
C LYS A 59 7.77 -2.79 -20.66
N ASN A 60 7.22 -1.63 -20.27
CA ASN A 60 8.01 -0.53 -19.72
C ASN A 60 8.74 -0.90 -18.42
N LEU A 61 8.21 -1.86 -17.65
CA LEU A 61 8.89 -2.40 -16.48
C LEU A 61 10.19 -3.15 -16.85
N VAL A 62 10.19 -3.80 -18.01
CA VAL A 62 11.37 -4.48 -18.55
C VAL A 62 12.37 -3.46 -19.09
N ASP A 63 11.89 -2.52 -19.89
CA ASP A 63 12.73 -1.54 -20.59
C ASP A 63 13.43 -0.59 -19.62
N SER A 64 12.76 -0.16 -18.56
CA SER A 64 13.35 0.66 -17.49
C SER A 64 14.30 -0.12 -16.57
N GLY A 65 14.22 -1.46 -16.59
CA GLY A 65 14.93 -2.34 -15.66
C GLY A 65 14.26 -2.44 -14.28
N ALA A 66 13.04 -1.94 -14.11
CA ALA A 66 12.27 -2.06 -12.87
C ALA A 66 11.97 -3.51 -12.53
N ALA A 67 11.50 -4.32 -13.51
CA ALA A 67 11.13 -5.71 -13.29
C ALA A 67 12.23 -6.57 -12.66
N ALA A 68 13.49 -6.31 -12.98
CA ALA A 68 14.64 -7.04 -12.42
C ALA A 68 14.94 -6.68 -10.96
N ARG A 69 14.35 -5.59 -10.44
CA ARG A 69 14.58 -5.04 -9.09
C ARG A 69 13.45 -5.35 -8.13
N LEU A 70 12.26 -5.61 -8.68
CA LEU A 70 11.09 -5.91 -7.88
C LEU A 70 11.14 -7.34 -7.33
N THR A 71 10.70 -7.49 -6.09
CA THR A 71 10.33 -8.78 -5.49
C THR A 71 8.86 -9.07 -5.69
N HIS A 72 8.03 -8.01 -5.66
CA HIS A 72 6.57 -8.09 -5.81
C HIS A 72 6.08 -6.97 -6.73
N LEU A 73 5.09 -7.29 -7.54
CA LEU A 73 4.33 -6.35 -8.36
C LEU A 73 2.86 -6.43 -7.95
N ASN A 74 2.29 -5.35 -7.44
CA ASN A 74 0.87 -5.24 -7.19
C ASN A 74 0.19 -4.63 -8.42
N TYR A 75 -0.75 -5.35 -9.00
CA TYR A 75 -1.54 -4.90 -10.14
C TYR A 75 -2.79 -4.17 -9.65
N ALA A 76 -2.91 -2.90 -9.91
CA ALA A 76 -3.97 -2.02 -9.43
C ALA A 76 -4.93 -1.69 -10.58
N PHE A 77 -6.24 -2.01 -10.51
CA PHE A 77 -6.95 -2.65 -9.42
C PHE A 77 -7.99 -3.65 -9.92
N GLY A 78 -8.31 -4.63 -9.11
CA GLY A 78 -9.60 -5.28 -9.14
C GLY A 78 -10.59 -4.55 -8.22
N PHE A 79 -11.89 -4.59 -8.53
CA PHE A 79 -12.93 -3.92 -7.76
C PHE A 79 -13.89 -4.93 -7.11
N LEU A 80 -14.81 -4.40 -6.32
CA LEU A 80 -15.91 -5.13 -5.72
C LEU A 80 -17.24 -4.57 -6.22
N ASP A 81 -18.18 -5.45 -6.55
CA ASP A 81 -19.57 -5.05 -6.78
C ASP A 81 -20.30 -4.77 -5.45
N GLU A 82 -21.56 -4.32 -5.54
CA GLU A 82 -22.37 -4.00 -4.36
C GLU A 82 -22.60 -5.19 -3.43
N ALA A 83 -22.60 -6.41 -3.97
CA ALA A 83 -22.68 -7.65 -3.19
C ALA A 83 -21.33 -8.05 -2.57
N GLY A 84 -20.27 -7.27 -2.80
CA GLY A 84 -18.92 -7.53 -2.32
C GLY A 84 -18.17 -8.59 -3.11
N LYS A 85 -18.63 -9.00 -4.29
CA LYS A 85 -17.92 -9.96 -5.15
C LYS A 85 -16.86 -9.25 -5.99
N CYS A 86 -15.75 -9.94 -6.27
CA CYS A 86 -14.70 -9.42 -7.13
C CYS A 86 -15.18 -9.26 -8.57
N VAL A 87 -14.82 -8.11 -9.14
CA VAL A 87 -15.01 -7.77 -10.55
C VAL A 87 -13.75 -7.10 -11.09
N SER A 88 -13.60 -7.08 -12.43
CA SER A 88 -12.57 -6.25 -13.07
C SER A 88 -13.04 -4.80 -13.11
N ALA A 89 -12.11 -3.87 -12.89
CA ALA A 89 -12.35 -2.45 -13.09
C ALA A 89 -12.41 -2.11 -14.60
N ASP A 90 -11.65 -2.83 -15.43
CA ASP A 90 -11.53 -2.61 -16.86
C ASP A 90 -11.17 -3.92 -17.61
N PRO A 91 -12.16 -4.72 -18.02
CA PRO A 91 -11.91 -5.97 -18.74
C PRO A 91 -11.14 -5.78 -20.05
N TRP A 92 -11.27 -4.61 -20.70
CA TRP A 92 -10.54 -4.33 -21.93
C TRP A 92 -9.04 -4.27 -21.67
N ALA A 93 -8.60 -3.45 -20.72
CA ALA A 93 -7.19 -3.34 -20.36
C ALA A 93 -6.65 -4.64 -19.75
N ASP A 94 -7.48 -5.35 -18.96
CA ASP A 94 -7.06 -6.54 -18.25
C ASP A 94 -6.77 -7.72 -19.19
N TRP A 95 -7.72 -8.10 -20.07
CA TRP A 95 -7.58 -9.34 -20.86
C TRP A 95 -8.11 -9.31 -22.28
N GLN A 96 -8.54 -8.15 -22.82
CA GLN A 96 -9.12 -8.08 -24.16
C GLN A 96 -8.29 -7.27 -25.16
N MET A 97 -7.48 -6.30 -24.69
CA MET A 97 -6.72 -5.40 -25.54
C MET A 97 -5.51 -6.11 -26.17
N PRO A 98 -5.43 -6.18 -27.53
CA PRO A 98 -4.25 -6.76 -28.18
C PRO A 98 -3.04 -5.84 -28.07
N HIS A 99 -1.85 -6.43 -28.00
CA HIS A 99 -0.57 -5.73 -28.01
C HIS A 99 0.18 -6.00 -29.31
N THR A 100 0.82 -4.97 -29.87
CA THR A 100 1.78 -5.13 -30.96
C THR A 100 3.09 -5.74 -30.45
N ALA A 101 3.99 -6.11 -31.36
CA ALA A 101 5.29 -6.63 -30.99
C ALA A 101 6.10 -5.63 -30.13
N GLU A 102 6.04 -4.34 -30.46
CA GLU A 102 6.72 -3.26 -29.74
C GLU A 102 6.16 -3.02 -28.34
N GLN A 103 4.89 -3.35 -28.14
CA GLN A 103 4.18 -3.19 -26.86
C GLN A 103 4.28 -4.43 -25.96
N SER A 104 4.69 -5.57 -26.53
CA SER A 104 4.70 -6.85 -25.84
C SER A 104 6.01 -7.12 -25.13
N VAL A 105 5.93 -7.72 -23.93
CA VAL A 105 7.09 -8.17 -23.13
C VAL A 105 7.93 -9.20 -23.91
N SER A 106 7.31 -10.06 -24.69
CA SER A 106 8.00 -11.09 -25.49
C SER A 106 8.59 -10.55 -26.79
N GLY A 107 8.22 -9.33 -27.22
CA GLY A 107 8.58 -8.80 -28.54
C GLY A 107 7.79 -9.42 -29.68
N LYS A 108 6.69 -10.15 -29.41
CA LYS A 108 5.77 -10.72 -30.40
C LYS A 108 4.39 -10.11 -30.24
N ALA A 109 3.73 -9.81 -31.35
CA ALA A 109 2.34 -9.35 -31.34
C ALA A 109 1.42 -10.47 -30.83
N ASP A 110 0.30 -10.06 -30.24
CA ASP A 110 -0.78 -10.98 -29.91
C ASP A 110 -1.42 -11.52 -31.22
N GLU A 111 -1.84 -12.79 -31.20
CA GLU A 111 -2.37 -13.48 -32.38
C GLU A 111 -3.90 -13.40 -32.41
N ALA A 112 -4.49 -13.44 -33.64
CA ALA A 112 -5.92 -13.52 -33.78
C ALA A 112 -6.48 -14.81 -33.17
N GLY A 113 -7.51 -14.68 -32.31
CA GLY A 113 -8.11 -15.82 -31.60
C GLY A 113 -7.35 -16.27 -30.34
N GLN A 114 -6.29 -15.56 -29.94
CA GLN A 114 -5.61 -15.80 -28.66
C GLN A 114 -6.58 -15.61 -27.50
N VAL A 115 -6.61 -16.58 -26.58
CA VAL A 115 -7.59 -16.62 -25.48
C VAL A 115 -7.35 -15.50 -24.46
N LEU A 116 -6.11 -15.27 -24.05
CA LEU A 116 -5.75 -14.26 -23.05
C LEU A 116 -4.94 -13.15 -23.71
N LEU A 117 -5.44 -11.94 -23.66
CA LEU A 117 -4.80 -10.72 -24.16
C LEU A 117 -4.52 -9.76 -22.99
N GLY A 118 -4.38 -8.48 -23.27
CA GLY A 118 -4.29 -7.38 -22.31
C GLY A 118 -3.11 -7.46 -21.34
N ASN A 119 -3.23 -6.70 -20.28
CA ASN A 119 -2.20 -6.65 -19.23
C ASN A 119 -1.93 -8.03 -18.60
N LEU A 120 -2.95 -8.89 -18.47
CA LEU A 120 -2.78 -10.20 -17.84
C LEU A 120 -1.93 -11.15 -18.69
N ASN A 121 -2.05 -11.10 -20.03
CA ASN A 121 -1.11 -11.81 -20.90
C ASN A 121 0.31 -11.28 -20.76
N GLN A 122 0.47 -9.96 -20.70
CA GLN A 122 1.78 -9.33 -20.55
C GLN A 122 2.41 -9.65 -19.20
N LEU A 123 1.63 -9.73 -18.10
CA LEU A 123 2.10 -10.18 -16.79
C LEU A 123 2.53 -11.65 -16.80
N LYS A 124 1.82 -12.50 -17.54
CA LYS A 124 2.21 -13.91 -17.72
C LYS A 124 3.56 -14.03 -18.43
N GLN A 125 3.79 -13.22 -19.47
CA GLN A 125 5.08 -13.14 -20.16
C GLN A 125 6.16 -12.56 -19.25
N LEU A 126 5.84 -11.54 -18.43
CA LEU A 126 6.77 -10.95 -17.47
C LEU A 126 7.25 -11.98 -16.45
N LYS A 127 6.35 -12.78 -15.88
CA LYS A 127 6.68 -13.84 -14.94
C LYS A 127 7.54 -14.94 -15.57
N ALA A 128 7.31 -15.29 -16.84
CA ALA A 128 8.16 -16.22 -17.55
C ALA A 128 9.60 -15.70 -17.69
N LYS A 129 9.78 -14.38 -17.90
CA LYS A 129 11.08 -13.72 -17.97
C LYS A 129 11.72 -13.49 -16.59
N TYR A 130 10.91 -13.27 -15.55
CA TYR A 130 11.36 -13.02 -14.18
C TYR A 130 10.67 -13.99 -13.19
N PRO A 131 11.05 -15.28 -13.16
CA PRO A 131 10.31 -16.33 -12.44
C PRO A 131 10.31 -16.17 -10.91
N LYS A 132 11.16 -15.31 -10.36
CA LYS A 132 11.19 -14.98 -8.92
C LYS A 132 10.27 -13.81 -8.55
N LEU A 133 9.79 -13.04 -9.55
CA LEU A 133 8.86 -11.95 -9.34
C LEU A 133 7.48 -12.51 -8.96
N LYS A 134 6.97 -12.08 -7.84
CA LYS A 134 5.59 -12.36 -7.44
C LYS A 134 4.67 -11.25 -7.92
N VAL A 135 3.50 -11.62 -8.40
CA VAL A 135 2.49 -10.67 -8.87
C VAL A 135 1.22 -10.86 -8.05
N ASN A 136 0.75 -9.81 -7.39
CA ASN A 136 -0.49 -9.82 -6.63
C ASN A 136 -1.53 -8.95 -7.34
N ILE A 137 -2.79 -9.36 -7.32
CA ILE A 137 -3.90 -8.46 -7.63
C ILE A 137 -4.18 -7.59 -6.41
N SER A 138 -4.18 -6.27 -6.56
CA SER A 138 -4.65 -5.34 -5.55
C SER A 138 -6.13 -5.07 -5.74
N LEU A 139 -6.90 -5.19 -4.67
CA LEU A 139 -8.35 -5.03 -4.68
C LEU A 139 -8.72 -3.74 -3.95
N GLY A 140 -9.45 -2.86 -4.61
CA GLY A 140 -9.96 -1.63 -4.02
C GLY A 140 -9.26 -0.37 -4.49
N GLY A 141 -8.39 0.22 -3.66
CA GLY A 141 -7.84 1.56 -3.84
C GLY A 141 -8.82 2.65 -3.47
N TRP A 142 -8.40 3.91 -3.59
CA TRP A 142 -9.18 5.08 -3.19
C TRP A 142 -10.60 5.12 -3.77
N THR A 143 -10.76 4.73 -5.04
CA THR A 143 -12.04 4.71 -5.75
C THR A 143 -12.80 3.40 -5.65
N GLY A 144 -12.12 2.29 -5.41
CA GLY A 144 -12.70 0.94 -5.44
C GLY A 144 -13.05 0.36 -4.08
N SER A 145 -12.87 1.11 -2.98
CA SER A 145 -13.05 0.59 -1.60
C SER A 145 -14.49 0.54 -1.11
N ARG A 146 -15.44 1.10 -1.88
CA ARG A 146 -16.82 1.37 -1.44
C ARG A 146 -17.52 0.19 -0.78
N TYR A 147 -17.36 -1.02 -1.29
CA TYR A 147 -18.16 -2.17 -0.91
C TYR A 147 -17.43 -3.20 -0.02
N PHE A 148 -16.23 -2.91 0.46
CA PHE A 148 -15.53 -3.83 1.38
C PHE A 148 -16.30 -4.10 2.66
N SER A 149 -16.98 -3.10 3.22
CA SER A 149 -17.82 -3.29 4.41
C SER A 149 -18.98 -4.27 4.15
N ASN A 150 -19.55 -4.32 2.92
CA ASN A 150 -20.52 -5.33 2.53
C ASN A 150 -19.88 -6.73 2.45
N ALA A 151 -18.74 -6.82 1.77
CA ALA A 151 -17.98 -8.07 1.65
C ALA A 151 -17.58 -8.65 3.01
N ALA A 152 -17.21 -7.79 3.96
CA ALA A 152 -16.70 -8.20 5.27
C ALA A 152 -17.77 -8.49 6.33
N LEU A 153 -19.05 -8.15 6.08
CA LEU A 153 -20.10 -8.05 7.09
C LEU A 153 -20.38 -9.36 7.83
N THR A 154 -20.72 -10.42 7.12
CA THR A 154 -21.08 -11.72 7.71
C THR A 154 -20.10 -12.82 7.33
N ALA A 155 -20.17 -13.96 7.99
CA ALA A 155 -19.35 -15.12 7.60
C ALA A 155 -19.66 -15.58 6.17
N GLU A 156 -20.92 -15.53 5.78
CA GLU A 156 -21.39 -15.90 4.43
C GLU A 156 -20.92 -14.91 3.38
N SER A 157 -21.01 -13.58 3.63
CA SER A 157 -20.53 -12.57 2.70
C SER A 157 -19.02 -12.64 2.55
N ARG A 158 -18.24 -12.83 3.64
CA ARG A 158 -16.80 -13.03 3.58
C ARG A 158 -16.43 -14.27 2.76
N ALA A 159 -17.12 -15.39 3.00
CA ALA A 159 -16.86 -16.63 2.26
C ALA A 159 -17.16 -16.47 0.76
N ALA A 160 -18.26 -15.81 0.42
CA ALA A 160 -18.65 -15.55 -0.96
C ALA A 160 -17.69 -14.58 -1.67
N HIS A 161 -17.28 -13.51 -0.97
CA HIS A 161 -16.28 -12.56 -1.45
C HIS A 161 -14.96 -13.27 -1.76
N VAL A 162 -14.36 -13.93 -0.77
CA VAL A 162 -13.06 -14.59 -0.93
C VAL A 162 -13.12 -15.65 -2.03
N LYS A 163 -14.23 -16.42 -2.10
CA LYS A 163 -14.40 -17.39 -3.18
C LYS A 163 -14.40 -16.71 -4.54
N SER A 164 -15.16 -15.62 -4.72
CA SER A 164 -15.24 -14.91 -6.02
C SER A 164 -13.89 -14.36 -6.44
N CYS A 165 -13.14 -13.77 -5.50
CA CYS A 165 -11.81 -13.21 -5.77
C CYS A 165 -10.77 -14.29 -6.08
N THR A 166 -10.81 -15.41 -5.35
CA THR A 166 -9.90 -16.53 -5.60
C THR A 166 -10.22 -17.26 -6.90
N ASP A 167 -11.49 -17.44 -7.24
CA ASP A 167 -11.89 -18.03 -8.51
C ASP A 167 -11.41 -17.14 -9.68
N MET A 168 -11.75 -15.85 -9.65
CA MET A 168 -11.43 -14.92 -10.71
C MET A 168 -9.93 -14.72 -10.89
N TRP A 169 -9.21 -14.37 -9.82
CA TRP A 169 -7.83 -13.89 -9.93
C TRP A 169 -6.79 -14.99 -9.70
N ILE A 170 -7.01 -15.89 -8.76
CA ILE A 170 -6.01 -16.93 -8.42
C ILE A 170 -6.16 -18.15 -9.31
N LYS A 171 -7.42 -18.62 -9.53
CA LYS A 171 -7.68 -19.72 -10.46
C LYS A 171 -7.69 -19.26 -11.92
N GLY A 172 -7.95 -17.97 -12.17
CA GLY A 172 -7.93 -17.35 -13.47
C GLY A 172 -9.23 -17.58 -14.27
N ASP A 173 -10.36 -17.72 -13.57
CA ASP A 173 -11.67 -17.92 -14.17
C ASP A 173 -12.29 -16.56 -14.53
N LEU A 174 -11.85 -16.00 -15.65
CA LEU A 174 -12.28 -14.68 -16.11
C LEU A 174 -13.61 -14.75 -16.87
N PRO A 175 -14.52 -13.76 -16.68
CA PRO A 175 -15.78 -13.70 -17.41
C PRO A 175 -15.58 -13.73 -18.93
N GLY A 176 -16.30 -14.62 -19.62
CA GLY A 176 -16.25 -14.73 -21.07
C GLY A 176 -15.05 -15.51 -21.63
N LEU A 177 -14.16 -16.02 -20.78
CA LEU A 177 -13.03 -16.84 -21.20
C LEU A 177 -13.16 -18.29 -20.64
N PRO A 178 -12.45 -19.27 -21.22
CA PRO A 178 -12.37 -20.61 -20.67
C PRO A 178 -11.85 -20.61 -19.24
N ALA A 179 -12.34 -21.53 -18.41
CA ALA A 179 -11.88 -21.66 -17.02
C ALA A 179 -10.36 -21.80 -16.93
N GLY A 180 -9.75 -21.06 -16.03
CA GLY A 180 -8.30 -21.06 -15.85
C GLY A 180 -7.48 -20.32 -16.91
N ALA A 181 -8.10 -19.53 -17.79
CA ALA A 181 -7.39 -18.78 -18.84
C ALA A 181 -6.24 -17.91 -18.27
N ALA A 182 -6.45 -17.26 -17.12
CA ALA A 182 -5.45 -16.44 -16.46
C ALA A 182 -4.72 -17.16 -15.30
N LYS A 183 -4.84 -18.49 -15.19
CA LYS A 183 -4.16 -19.24 -14.12
C LYS A 183 -2.66 -19.02 -14.14
N GLY A 184 -2.12 -18.72 -12.96
CA GLY A 184 -0.67 -18.51 -12.78
C GLY A 184 -0.20 -17.07 -13.04
N VAL A 185 -1.09 -16.14 -13.39
CA VAL A 185 -0.77 -14.72 -13.45
C VAL A 185 -0.52 -14.18 -12.04
N PHE A 186 -1.45 -14.41 -11.10
CA PHE A 186 -1.35 -13.88 -9.74
C PHE A 186 -0.88 -14.93 -8.72
N ASP A 187 0.03 -14.52 -7.84
CA ASP A 187 0.59 -15.32 -6.75
C ASP A 187 -0.12 -15.05 -5.42
N GLY A 188 -0.88 -13.96 -5.33
CA GLY A 188 -1.55 -13.55 -4.12
C GLY A 188 -2.54 -12.42 -4.34
N ILE A 189 -3.10 -11.96 -3.22
CA ILE A 189 -4.07 -10.87 -3.16
C ILE A 189 -3.53 -9.81 -2.21
N ASP A 190 -3.61 -8.56 -2.66
CA ASP A 190 -3.38 -7.36 -1.88
C ASP A 190 -4.72 -6.69 -1.60
N LEU A 191 -4.99 -6.31 -0.35
CA LEU A 191 -6.22 -5.64 0.04
C LEU A 191 -5.96 -4.15 0.24
N ASP A 192 -6.53 -3.36 -0.61
CA ASP A 192 -6.45 -1.92 -0.59
C ASP A 192 -7.80 -1.30 -0.20
N TRP A 193 -8.26 -1.63 1.03
CA TRP A 193 -9.46 -1.03 1.60
C TRP A 193 -9.09 0.29 2.27
N GLU A 194 -9.45 1.40 1.66
CA GLU A 194 -9.14 2.77 2.12
C GLU A 194 -10.38 3.47 2.68
N TRP A 195 -10.74 3.33 3.98
CA TRP A 195 -10.19 2.44 5.00
C TRP A 195 -11.33 1.79 5.80
N PRO A 196 -11.11 0.71 6.53
CA PRO A 196 -12.11 0.20 7.47
C PRO A 196 -12.56 1.31 8.44
N SER A 197 -13.86 1.47 8.64
CA SER A 197 -14.46 2.49 9.51
C SER A 197 -14.17 3.94 9.06
N SER A 198 -13.95 4.19 7.77
CA SER A 198 -13.72 5.51 7.19
C SER A 198 -14.53 5.72 5.91
N PRO A 199 -15.04 6.94 5.67
CA PRO A 199 -15.74 7.26 4.42
C PRO A 199 -14.83 7.17 3.19
N GLY A 200 -13.51 7.22 3.35
CA GLY A 200 -12.55 7.19 2.24
C GLY A 200 -12.82 8.26 1.20
N ASN A 201 -12.90 7.86 -0.07
CA ASN A 201 -13.26 8.76 -1.16
C ASN A 201 -14.65 9.39 -0.91
N PRO A 202 -14.77 10.72 -0.98
CA PRO A 202 -16.07 11.38 -0.73
C PRO A 202 -17.09 11.20 -1.86
N THR A 203 -16.68 10.73 -3.05
CA THR A 203 -17.55 10.72 -4.24
C THR A 203 -17.40 9.44 -5.08
N PRO A 204 -18.21 8.43 -4.83
CA PRO A 204 -19.11 8.19 -3.70
C PRO A 204 -18.35 7.66 -2.47
N PRO A 205 -18.82 7.92 -1.26
CA PRO A 205 -18.16 7.45 -0.04
C PRO A 205 -18.29 5.94 0.14
N ASN A 206 -17.38 5.38 0.94
CA ASN A 206 -17.45 3.99 1.38
C ASN A 206 -18.70 3.71 2.19
N VAL A 207 -19.21 2.49 2.08
CA VAL A 207 -20.13 1.95 3.10
C VAL A 207 -19.33 1.73 4.37
N ILE A 208 -19.85 2.22 5.51
CA ILE A 208 -19.18 2.15 6.81
C ILE A 208 -20.07 1.42 7.82
N ARG A 209 -19.45 0.60 8.67
CA ARG A 209 -20.13 -0.05 9.80
C ARG A 209 -19.24 -0.03 11.04
N PRO A 210 -19.82 -0.01 12.24
CA PRO A 210 -19.07 -0.02 13.50
C PRO A 210 -18.15 -1.23 13.64
N GLU A 211 -18.52 -2.37 13.01
CA GLU A 211 -17.82 -3.65 13.09
C GLU A 211 -16.67 -3.77 12.08
N ASP A 212 -16.47 -2.81 11.18
CA ASP A 212 -15.49 -2.90 10.09
C ASP A 212 -14.08 -3.24 10.57
N LYS A 213 -13.65 -2.69 11.72
CA LYS A 213 -12.37 -3.02 12.35
C LYS A 213 -12.20 -4.52 12.62
N GLN A 214 -13.20 -5.14 13.25
CA GLN A 214 -13.19 -6.58 13.53
C GLN A 214 -13.41 -7.36 12.25
N ASN A 215 -14.31 -6.90 11.39
CA ASN A 215 -14.66 -7.56 10.14
C ASN A 215 -13.47 -7.61 9.16
N PHE A 216 -12.59 -6.61 9.15
CA PHE A 216 -11.34 -6.67 8.38
C PHE A 216 -10.45 -7.83 8.85
N THR A 217 -10.29 -8.01 10.15
CA THR A 217 -9.55 -9.14 10.71
C THR A 217 -10.17 -10.49 10.32
N LEU A 218 -11.50 -10.59 10.39
CA LEU A 218 -12.22 -11.81 10.02
C LEU A 218 -12.15 -12.09 8.51
N LEU A 219 -12.12 -11.03 7.68
CA LEU A 219 -11.93 -11.15 6.25
C LEU A 219 -10.54 -11.72 5.91
N LEU A 220 -9.49 -11.24 6.57
CA LEU A 220 -8.14 -11.80 6.41
C LEU A 220 -8.07 -13.28 6.84
N ALA A 221 -8.76 -13.64 7.92
CA ALA A 221 -8.85 -15.03 8.37
C ALA A 221 -9.54 -15.92 7.32
N GLU A 222 -10.63 -15.43 6.69
CA GLU A 222 -11.33 -16.18 5.64
C GLU A 222 -10.46 -16.31 4.37
N TYR A 223 -9.68 -15.27 4.01
CA TYR A 223 -8.69 -15.37 2.93
C TYR A 223 -7.68 -16.48 3.23
N ARG A 224 -7.12 -16.53 4.45
CA ARG A 224 -6.18 -17.61 4.81
C ARG A 224 -6.80 -18.99 4.79
N LYS A 225 -8.04 -19.11 5.22
CA LYS A 225 -8.79 -20.37 5.19
C LYS A 225 -8.94 -20.91 3.76
N GLN A 226 -9.24 -20.05 2.76
CA GLN A 226 -9.48 -20.49 1.39
C GLN A 226 -8.20 -20.53 0.53
N MET A 227 -7.25 -19.61 0.72
CA MET A 227 -6.02 -19.52 -0.07
C MET A 227 -4.84 -20.31 0.51
N GLY A 228 -4.87 -20.62 1.81
CA GLY A 228 -3.74 -21.20 2.53
C GLY A 228 -2.64 -20.16 2.83
N TRP A 229 -1.48 -20.65 3.29
CA TRP A 229 -0.36 -19.83 3.74
C TRP A 229 0.76 -19.67 2.71
N ASN A 230 0.75 -20.44 1.64
CA ASN A 230 1.74 -20.44 0.57
C ASN A 230 1.50 -19.34 -0.49
N ARG A 231 0.38 -18.64 -0.40
CA ARG A 231 0.04 -17.50 -1.24
C ARG A 231 0.24 -16.20 -0.49
N ASP A 232 0.59 -15.13 -1.22
CA ASP A 232 0.68 -13.82 -0.60
C ASP A 232 -0.71 -13.29 -0.26
N LEU A 233 -0.82 -12.73 0.93
CA LEU A 233 -1.94 -11.92 1.38
C LEU A 233 -1.35 -10.67 1.99
N THR A 234 -1.52 -9.55 1.34
CA THR A 234 -0.96 -8.25 1.74
C THR A 234 -2.07 -7.22 1.90
N ALA A 235 -1.75 -6.09 2.47
CA ALA A 235 -2.69 -4.98 2.57
C ALA A 235 -1.95 -3.65 2.55
N PHE A 236 -2.58 -2.64 1.94
CA PHE A 236 -2.19 -1.24 2.06
C PHE A 236 -2.81 -0.65 3.33
N LEU A 237 -2.01 0.07 4.11
CA LEU A 237 -2.32 0.45 5.49
C LEU A 237 -2.09 1.96 5.69
N PRO A 238 -3.00 2.68 6.40
CA PRO A 238 -2.99 4.14 6.48
C PRO A 238 -1.80 4.72 7.26
N ALA A 239 -1.50 5.99 6.98
CA ALA A 239 -0.53 6.78 7.72
C ALA A 239 -1.07 7.31 9.06
N ASP A 240 -2.35 7.68 9.10
CA ASP A 240 -2.99 8.35 10.23
C ASP A 240 -3.12 7.44 11.45
N PRO A 241 -2.47 7.77 12.60
CA PRO A 241 -2.59 7.00 13.84
C PRO A 241 -4.04 6.83 14.32
N ALA A 242 -4.88 7.84 14.15
CA ALA A 242 -6.29 7.77 14.54
C ALA A 242 -7.07 6.80 13.65
N GLN A 243 -6.75 6.74 12.35
CA GLN A 243 -7.33 5.76 11.43
C GLN A 243 -6.88 4.34 11.75
N ILE A 244 -5.62 4.14 12.16
CA ILE A 244 -5.13 2.85 12.63
C ILE A 244 -5.95 2.38 13.83
N ASP A 245 -6.17 3.24 14.80
CA ASP A 245 -6.94 2.89 16.01
C ASP A 245 -8.42 2.59 15.71
N ARG A 246 -9.02 3.31 14.77
CA ARG A 246 -10.42 3.06 14.37
C ARG A 246 -10.58 1.77 13.57
N GLY A 247 -9.66 1.49 12.63
CA GLY A 247 -9.86 0.50 11.57
C GLY A 247 -9.15 -0.84 11.74
N PHE A 248 -8.18 -0.96 12.68
CA PHE A 248 -7.30 -2.14 12.65
C PHE A 248 -7.05 -2.76 14.03
N GLU A 249 -7.19 -4.09 14.12
CA GLU A 249 -6.69 -4.91 15.22
C GLU A 249 -5.24 -5.34 14.91
N VAL A 250 -4.27 -4.42 15.03
CA VAL A 250 -2.94 -4.49 14.43
C VAL A 250 -2.25 -5.85 14.58
N ARG A 251 -2.15 -6.39 15.81
CA ARG A 251 -1.49 -7.69 16.04
C ARG A 251 -2.17 -8.84 15.32
N LYS A 252 -3.51 -8.86 15.32
CA LYS A 252 -4.29 -9.91 14.63
C LYS A 252 -4.18 -9.77 13.12
N VAL A 253 -4.26 -8.56 12.58
CA VAL A 253 -4.10 -8.27 11.15
C VAL A 253 -2.74 -8.80 10.67
N PHE A 254 -1.65 -8.44 11.35
CA PHE A 254 -0.31 -8.91 10.97
C PHE A 254 -0.07 -10.41 11.21
N SER A 255 -0.90 -11.10 12.01
CA SER A 255 -0.82 -12.55 12.10
C SER A 255 -1.28 -13.24 10.81
N TYR A 256 -2.19 -12.62 10.05
CA TYR A 256 -2.68 -13.15 8.77
C TYR A 256 -1.89 -12.65 7.56
N LEU A 257 -1.37 -11.43 7.59
CA LEU A 257 -0.66 -10.86 6.45
C LEU A 257 0.71 -11.52 6.22
N THR A 258 1.09 -11.66 4.95
CA THR A 258 2.48 -11.93 4.53
C THR A 258 3.33 -10.70 4.88
N PHE A 259 2.86 -9.51 4.52
CA PHE A 259 3.36 -8.20 4.92
C PHE A 259 2.28 -7.13 4.72
N GLY A 260 2.46 -5.95 5.34
CA GLY A 260 1.62 -4.78 5.12
C GLY A 260 2.45 -3.63 4.55
N THR A 261 1.89 -2.90 3.58
CA THR A 261 2.51 -1.72 2.99
C THR A 261 1.95 -0.47 3.67
N LEU A 262 2.81 0.25 4.37
CA LEU A 262 2.44 1.43 5.14
C LEU A 262 2.47 2.67 4.24
N GLN A 263 1.41 3.45 4.21
CA GLN A 263 1.36 4.70 3.47
C GLN A 263 2.49 5.63 3.92
N GLY A 264 3.40 5.98 3.02
CA GLY A 264 4.54 6.86 3.28
C GLY A 264 4.48 8.12 2.41
N TYR A 265 3.27 8.54 2.02
CA TYR A 265 2.99 9.65 1.11
C TYR A 265 1.58 10.18 1.34
N ASP A 266 1.23 11.25 0.61
CA ASP A 266 -0.04 11.99 0.78
C ASP A 266 -0.24 12.50 2.20
N TYR A 267 0.84 12.89 2.87
CA TYR A 267 0.78 13.54 4.18
C TYR A 267 0.15 14.91 4.06
N HIS A 268 0.50 15.65 3.00
CA HIS A 268 -0.10 16.90 2.58
C HIS A 268 -0.29 16.91 1.06
N GLY A 269 -1.29 17.59 0.60
CA GLY A 269 -1.62 17.74 -0.82
C GLY A 269 -2.48 18.95 -1.07
N ALA A 270 -2.95 19.13 -2.28
CA ALA A 270 -3.69 20.31 -2.70
C ALA A 270 -5.09 20.46 -2.06
N TRP A 271 -5.47 19.55 -1.18
CA TRP A 271 -6.61 19.69 -0.24
C TRP A 271 -6.26 20.55 0.97
N ASP A 272 -4.98 20.80 1.23
CA ASP A 272 -4.49 21.73 2.23
C ASP A 272 -4.21 23.08 1.56
N PRO A 273 -4.53 24.23 2.18
CA PRO A 273 -4.22 25.52 1.60
C PRO A 273 -2.71 25.85 1.63
N GLU A 274 -1.93 25.27 2.54
CA GLU A 274 -0.52 25.49 2.70
C GLU A 274 0.32 24.51 1.89
N ALA A 275 1.25 25.00 1.10
CA ALA A 275 2.27 24.19 0.43
C ALA A 275 3.16 23.48 1.46
N ASN A 276 3.06 22.16 1.56
CA ASN A 276 3.74 21.37 2.56
C ASN A 276 4.29 20.06 1.96
N GLN A 277 5.09 19.36 2.74
CA GLN A 277 5.69 18.08 2.36
C GLN A 277 4.63 16.97 2.23
N GLN A 278 4.79 16.08 1.25
CA GLN A 278 3.86 14.98 1.07
C GLN A 278 4.39 13.61 1.54
N SER A 279 5.71 13.49 1.78
CA SER A 279 6.36 12.19 2.02
C SER A 279 7.64 12.29 2.85
N ALA A 280 7.80 13.36 3.64
CA ALA A 280 9.00 13.58 4.45
C ALA A 280 9.28 12.41 5.41
N LEU A 281 10.56 12.14 5.67
CA LEU A 281 10.95 11.16 6.69
C LEU A 281 10.59 11.61 8.10
N ARG A 282 10.70 12.91 8.39
CA ARG A 282 10.39 13.53 9.68
C ARG A 282 9.57 14.78 9.50
N VAL A 283 8.84 15.16 10.52
CA VAL A 283 8.07 16.41 10.52
C VAL A 283 9.03 17.60 10.37
N PRO A 284 8.81 18.50 9.42
CA PRO A 284 9.61 19.71 9.25
C PRO A 284 9.51 20.62 10.48
N LYS A 285 10.60 21.34 10.80
CA LYS A 285 10.56 22.29 11.91
C LYS A 285 9.59 23.43 11.63
N GLY A 286 8.62 23.62 12.54
CA GLY A 286 7.62 24.69 12.45
C GLY A 286 6.56 24.42 11.38
N ASP A 287 6.24 23.15 11.17
CA ASP A 287 5.08 22.73 10.40
C ASP A 287 3.81 23.31 11.05
N PRO A 288 2.98 24.05 10.31
CA PRO A 288 1.75 24.64 10.85
C PRO A 288 0.59 23.65 10.91
N ALA A 289 0.74 22.44 10.35
CA ALA A 289 -0.34 21.46 10.29
C ALA A 289 -0.82 21.06 11.68
N GLN A 290 -2.13 20.87 11.83
CA GLN A 290 -2.73 20.43 13.08
C GLN A 290 -2.27 19.03 13.50
N PHE A 291 -2.00 18.18 12.53
CA PHE A 291 -1.54 16.81 12.74
C PHE A 291 -0.15 16.62 12.12
N GLU A 292 0.73 16.05 12.91
CA GLU A 292 2.09 15.74 12.46
C GLU A 292 2.09 14.44 11.63
N PHE A 293 2.41 14.55 10.35
CA PHE A 293 2.59 13.40 9.46
C PHE A 293 4.03 13.32 8.94
N SER A 294 4.59 12.13 9.00
CA SER A 294 5.86 11.77 8.38
C SER A 294 6.02 10.26 8.32
N SER A 295 6.98 9.77 7.55
CA SER A 295 7.28 8.33 7.51
C SER A 295 7.66 7.78 8.90
N GLU A 296 8.35 8.57 9.74
CA GLU A 296 8.70 8.18 11.11
C GLU A 296 7.46 8.05 11.99
N VAL A 297 6.54 9.01 11.94
CA VAL A 297 5.26 8.97 12.67
C VAL A 297 4.44 7.74 12.25
N THR A 298 4.27 7.52 10.94
CA THR A 298 3.54 6.36 10.41
C THR A 298 4.15 5.04 10.88
N VAL A 299 5.46 4.87 10.71
CA VAL A 299 6.15 3.63 11.09
C VAL A 299 6.03 3.39 12.60
N ASP A 300 6.27 4.42 13.43
CA ASP A 300 6.20 4.29 14.89
C ASP A 300 4.78 4.00 15.37
N ALA A 301 3.77 4.58 14.72
CA ALA A 301 2.37 4.29 15.02
C ALA A 301 2.03 2.81 14.81
N TRP A 302 2.45 2.21 13.72
CA TRP A 302 2.22 0.78 13.46
C TRP A 302 3.04 -0.13 14.37
N LEU A 303 4.33 0.15 14.53
CA LEU A 303 5.22 -0.68 15.35
C LEU A 303 4.84 -0.68 16.83
N SER A 304 4.47 0.48 17.40
CA SER A 304 4.02 0.59 18.79
C SER A 304 2.74 -0.20 19.08
N ARG A 305 1.89 -0.38 18.08
CA ARG A 305 0.66 -1.18 18.16
C ARG A 305 0.89 -2.68 17.91
N GLY A 306 2.13 -3.08 17.62
CA GLY A 306 2.55 -4.48 17.52
C GLY A 306 2.70 -5.03 16.10
N ALA A 307 2.80 -4.19 15.09
CA ALA A 307 3.21 -4.62 13.75
C ALA A 307 4.66 -5.12 13.77
N PRO A 308 4.97 -6.32 13.25
CA PRO A 308 6.34 -6.81 13.15
C PRO A 308 7.15 -5.99 12.15
N ARG A 309 8.36 -5.54 12.53
CA ARG A 309 9.24 -4.76 11.63
C ARG A 309 9.47 -5.42 10.28
N SER A 310 9.74 -6.72 10.28
CA SER A 310 10.00 -7.50 9.05
C SER A 310 8.80 -7.65 8.12
N LYS A 311 7.59 -7.33 8.60
CA LYS A 311 6.36 -7.32 7.82
C LYS A 311 5.86 -5.90 7.47
N ALA A 312 6.47 -4.86 8.04
CA ALA A 312 6.16 -3.47 7.76
C ALA A 312 6.99 -2.97 6.57
N VAL A 313 6.35 -2.68 5.45
CA VAL A 313 6.97 -2.22 4.19
C VAL A 313 6.59 -0.76 4.00
N LEU A 314 7.56 0.15 3.92
CA LEU A 314 7.30 1.59 3.81
C LEU A 314 6.95 2.00 2.39
N GLY A 315 5.83 2.67 2.20
CA GLY A 315 5.43 3.29 0.95
C GLY A 315 6.28 4.52 0.61
N VAL A 316 6.61 4.69 -0.67
CA VAL A 316 7.29 5.87 -1.21
C VAL A 316 6.62 6.31 -2.52
N PRO A 317 6.51 7.63 -2.80
CA PRO A 317 5.84 8.11 -3.99
C PRO A 317 6.80 8.27 -5.16
N PHE A 318 6.34 7.93 -6.37
CA PHE A 318 7.00 8.31 -7.62
C PHE A 318 6.28 9.50 -8.30
N TYR A 319 5.67 10.34 -7.50
CA TYR A 319 4.95 11.55 -7.90
C TYR A 319 5.16 12.66 -6.87
N GLY A 320 4.69 13.86 -7.20
CA GLY A 320 4.70 15.00 -6.30
C GLY A 320 3.34 15.63 -6.11
N ARG A 321 3.22 16.43 -5.06
CA ARG A 321 2.08 17.31 -4.79
C ARG A 321 2.46 18.76 -5.03
N GLY A 322 1.52 19.58 -5.54
CA GLY A 322 1.86 20.94 -5.96
C GLY A 322 0.79 21.99 -5.74
N TRP A 323 1.27 23.21 -5.49
CA TRP A 323 0.47 24.40 -5.29
C TRP A 323 0.92 25.52 -6.23
N ASP A 324 -0.01 26.28 -6.78
CA ASP A 324 0.22 27.49 -7.58
C ASP A 324 -0.18 28.74 -6.79
N GLY A 325 0.41 29.89 -7.16
CA GLY A 325 0.16 31.15 -6.49
C GLY A 325 0.87 31.30 -5.14
N VAL A 326 1.81 30.42 -4.83
CA VAL A 326 2.55 30.46 -3.56
C VAL A 326 3.54 31.62 -3.54
N ALA A 327 3.42 32.51 -2.55
CA ALA A 327 4.36 33.61 -2.37
C ALA A 327 5.73 33.12 -1.86
N PRO A 328 6.86 33.79 -2.26
CA PRO A 328 8.20 33.30 -1.92
C PRO A 328 8.48 33.11 -0.44
N GLY A 329 8.10 34.02 0.42
CA GLY A 329 8.34 33.96 1.85
C GLY A 329 9.79 33.73 2.25
N LYS A 330 10.05 33.44 3.54
CA LYS A 330 11.42 33.20 4.05
C LYS A 330 11.94 31.79 3.78
N ARG A 331 11.08 30.85 3.33
CA ARG A 331 11.39 29.43 3.16
C ARG A 331 11.18 28.95 1.71
N ASN A 332 11.32 29.83 0.74
CA ASN A 332 11.16 29.49 -0.68
C ASN A 332 9.81 28.79 -0.94
N GLY A 333 8.74 29.40 -0.48
CA GLY A 333 7.36 28.93 -0.65
C GLY A 333 6.89 27.89 0.34
N LEU A 334 7.77 27.21 1.10
CA LEU A 334 7.36 26.22 2.08
C LEU A 334 6.46 26.87 3.16
N PHE A 335 5.30 26.27 3.40
CA PHE A 335 4.20 26.73 4.24
C PHE A 335 3.49 28.00 3.72
N GLY A 336 3.75 28.39 2.47
CA GLY A 336 2.98 29.45 1.81
C GLY A 336 1.65 28.91 1.31
N THR A 337 0.63 29.79 1.30
CA THR A 337 -0.71 29.45 0.80
C THR A 337 -0.75 29.43 -0.73
N GLY A 338 -1.44 28.46 -1.29
CA GLY A 338 -1.64 28.31 -2.73
C GLY A 338 -2.95 27.58 -3.07
N VAL A 339 -3.15 27.35 -4.35
CA VAL A 339 -4.23 26.54 -4.91
C VAL A 339 -3.63 25.31 -5.62
N PRO A 340 -4.40 24.26 -5.93
CA PRO A 340 -3.86 23.10 -6.67
C PRO A 340 -3.11 23.53 -7.94
N ALA A 341 -1.83 23.17 -8.07
CA ALA A 341 -1.04 23.49 -9.24
C ALA A 341 -1.57 22.80 -10.51
N PRO A 342 -1.61 23.45 -11.67
CA PRO A 342 -1.95 22.80 -12.93
C PRO A 342 -1.01 21.62 -13.22
N ALA A 343 -1.60 20.47 -13.56
CA ALA A 343 -0.86 19.25 -13.88
C ALA A 343 -1.54 18.45 -15.01
N LYS A 344 -0.90 17.39 -15.49
CA LYS A 344 -1.35 16.67 -16.68
C LYS A 344 -2.67 15.89 -16.44
N TYR A 345 -2.76 15.21 -15.32
CA TYR A 345 -3.87 14.27 -15.07
C TYR A 345 -4.81 14.76 -13.97
N GLU A 346 -4.26 15.33 -12.91
CA GLU A 346 -5.02 15.81 -11.77
C GLU A 346 -4.33 17.08 -11.21
N ALA A 347 -5.08 18.15 -11.02
CA ALA A 347 -4.54 19.37 -10.43
C ALA A 347 -3.93 19.08 -9.03
N GLY A 348 -2.71 19.56 -8.82
CA GLY A 348 -1.97 19.30 -7.57
C GLY A 348 -1.30 17.94 -7.48
N TYR A 349 -1.35 17.12 -8.54
CA TYR A 349 -0.64 15.82 -8.65
C TYR A 349 0.18 15.77 -9.93
N GLU A 350 1.46 15.44 -9.86
CA GLU A 350 2.29 15.31 -11.05
C GLU A 350 3.30 14.16 -10.90
N ASP A 351 3.47 13.35 -11.95
CA ASP A 351 4.45 12.26 -11.98
C ASP A 351 5.89 12.78 -11.86
N PHE A 352 6.77 12.03 -11.21
CA PHE A 352 8.16 12.44 -11.00
C PHE A 352 8.87 12.80 -12.32
N HIS A 353 8.74 11.98 -13.36
CA HIS A 353 9.40 12.25 -14.64
C HIS A 353 8.98 13.60 -15.25
N ARG A 354 7.74 14.04 -15.00
CA ARG A 354 7.22 15.32 -15.47
C ARG A 354 7.69 16.49 -14.60
N ILE A 355 7.77 16.29 -13.27
CA ILE A 355 8.41 17.29 -12.37
C ILE A 355 9.87 17.47 -12.78
N LYS A 356 10.58 16.39 -13.06
CA LYS A 356 11.97 16.44 -13.53
C LYS A 356 12.09 17.16 -14.88
N ALA A 357 11.14 16.94 -15.80
CA ALA A 357 11.12 17.63 -17.10
C ALA A 357 11.02 19.14 -16.94
N LYS A 358 10.20 19.64 -15.98
CA LYS A 358 10.08 21.08 -15.69
C LYS A 358 11.43 21.73 -15.37
N LEU A 359 12.35 21.00 -14.72
CA LEU A 359 13.72 21.49 -14.42
C LEU A 359 14.61 21.59 -15.65
N SER A 360 14.27 20.90 -16.74
CA SER A 360 15.05 20.83 -17.96
C SER A 360 14.46 21.67 -19.10
N GLU A 361 13.29 22.30 -18.91
CA GLU A 361 12.65 23.15 -19.92
C GLU A 361 13.46 24.43 -20.16
N PRO A 362 13.63 24.83 -21.43
CA PRO A 362 14.31 26.08 -21.74
C PRO A 362 13.61 27.28 -21.06
N GLY A 363 14.39 28.12 -20.37
CA GLY A 363 13.87 29.29 -19.68
C GLY A 363 13.13 29.00 -18.38
N ASN A 364 13.19 27.75 -17.85
CA ASN A 364 12.60 27.44 -16.56
C ASN A 364 13.24 28.31 -15.46
N SER A 365 12.42 28.62 -14.44
CA SER A 365 12.84 29.39 -13.25
C SER A 365 12.85 28.52 -11.97
N TYR A 366 12.53 27.26 -12.09
CA TYR A 366 12.51 26.34 -10.94
C TYR A 366 13.90 26.15 -10.35
N LYS A 367 13.96 26.22 -9.00
CA LYS A 367 15.13 25.86 -8.20
C LYS A 367 14.77 24.70 -7.28
N ILE A 368 15.73 23.81 -7.04
CA ILE A 368 15.59 22.69 -6.13
C ILE A 368 15.98 23.14 -4.73
N TYR A 369 15.12 22.83 -3.77
CA TYR A 369 15.35 23.05 -2.34
C TYR A 369 15.19 21.74 -1.58
N ARG A 370 15.82 21.65 -0.39
CA ARG A 370 15.76 20.46 0.48
C ARG A 370 15.70 20.84 1.94
N ASP A 371 14.92 20.08 2.71
CA ASP A 371 15.10 20.00 4.15
C ASP A 371 15.84 18.69 4.49
N GLU A 372 17.17 18.81 4.69
CA GLU A 372 18.05 17.67 4.97
C GLU A 372 17.68 16.95 6.28
N ARG A 373 17.13 17.69 7.27
CA ARG A 373 16.70 17.15 8.55
C ARG A 373 15.39 16.38 8.43
N ALA A 374 14.40 16.99 7.78
CA ALA A 374 13.10 16.36 7.57
C ALA A 374 13.14 15.28 6.47
N GLY A 375 14.08 15.37 5.53
CA GLY A 375 14.28 14.39 4.48
C GLY A 375 13.22 14.45 3.40
N PHE A 376 13.08 15.62 2.76
CA PHE A 376 12.26 15.83 1.57
C PHE A 376 12.81 16.96 0.70
N ALA A 377 12.37 17.01 -0.56
CA ALA A 377 12.73 18.01 -1.53
C ALA A 377 11.50 18.71 -2.13
N TRP A 378 11.73 19.91 -2.66
CA TRP A 378 10.74 20.61 -3.46
C TRP A 378 11.41 21.45 -4.55
N ILE A 379 10.66 21.73 -5.61
CA ILE A 379 11.03 22.75 -6.61
C ILE A 379 10.08 23.93 -6.47
N TYR A 380 10.62 25.13 -6.74
CA TYR A 380 9.88 26.37 -6.67
C TYR A 380 10.44 27.40 -7.66
N ASP A 381 9.57 28.09 -8.40
CA ASP A 381 9.92 29.08 -9.42
C ASP A 381 9.61 30.51 -9.00
N GLY A 382 9.12 30.72 -7.77
CA GLY A 382 8.65 32.01 -7.27
C GLY A 382 7.13 32.12 -7.23
N LYS A 383 6.40 31.16 -7.80
CA LYS A 383 4.94 31.11 -7.88
C LYS A 383 4.39 29.70 -7.69
N THR A 384 4.93 28.71 -8.42
CA THR A 384 4.46 27.30 -8.39
C THR A 384 5.44 26.45 -7.59
N TRP A 385 4.91 25.69 -6.66
CA TRP A 385 5.66 24.89 -5.70
C TRP A 385 5.27 23.40 -5.80
N TRP A 386 6.27 22.50 -5.90
CA TRP A 386 6.06 21.07 -5.98
C TRP A 386 6.95 20.34 -4.97
N THR A 387 6.38 19.58 -4.04
CA THR A 387 7.12 18.61 -3.23
C THR A 387 7.18 17.27 -3.95
N TYR A 388 8.33 16.60 -3.88
CA TYR A 388 8.56 15.33 -4.55
C TYR A 388 9.76 14.61 -3.95
N ASP A 389 9.92 13.35 -4.30
CA ASP A 389 11.14 12.59 -4.01
C ASP A 389 11.97 12.40 -5.26
N ASP A 390 13.26 12.68 -5.20
CA ASP A 390 14.23 12.32 -6.23
C ASP A 390 15.13 11.16 -5.79
N ALA A 391 16.14 10.83 -6.60
CA ALA A 391 17.08 9.76 -6.30
C ALA A 391 17.81 9.94 -4.95
N THR A 392 18.01 11.19 -4.49
CA THR A 392 18.62 11.48 -3.18
C THR A 392 17.70 11.09 -2.05
N GLU A 393 16.41 11.47 -2.15
CA GLU A 393 15.41 11.14 -1.14
C GLU A 393 15.06 9.64 -1.14
N MET A 394 15.04 8.99 -2.30
CA MET A 394 14.89 7.53 -2.38
C MET A 394 16.00 6.79 -1.64
N LYS A 395 17.27 7.19 -1.82
CA LYS A 395 18.41 6.63 -1.08
C LYS A 395 18.31 6.92 0.42
N ARG A 396 17.80 8.08 0.82
CA ARG A 396 17.60 8.46 2.22
C ARG A 396 16.53 7.56 2.86
N LYS A 397 15.40 7.36 2.20
CA LYS A 397 14.32 6.47 2.63
C LYS A 397 14.77 5.01 2.72
N ALA A 398 15.55 4.52 1.75
CA ALA A 398 16.13 3.19 1.80
C ALA A 398 17.06 3.00 3.02
N ARG A 399 17.92 3.98 3.34
CA ARG A 399 18.76 3.94 4.56
C ARG A 399 17.91 3.94 5.83
N TYR A 400 16.83 4.72 5.87
CA TYR A 400 15.87 4.70 6.99
C TYR A 400 15.25 3.31 7.16
N ILE A 401 14.73 2.71 6.09
CA ILE A 401 14.17 1.35 6.08
C ILE A 401 15.17 0.34 6.65
N ASN A 402 16.43 0.37 6.18
CA ASN A 402 17.49 -0.50 6.66
C ASN A 402 17.78 -0.27 8.16
N SER A 403 17.91 1.00 8.59
CA SER A 403 18.22 1.36 10.00
C SER A 403 17.12 0.93 10.97
N ARG A 404 15.86 0.97 10.50
CA ARG A 404 14.68 0.56 11.27
C ARG A 404 14.41 -0.95 11.16
N ARG A 405 15.17 -1.68 10.30
CA ARG A 405 14.98 -3.11 9.99
C ARG A 405 13.57 -3.41 9.52
N LEU A 406 13.03 -2.56 8.64
CA LEU A 406 11.71 -2.76 8.06
C LEU A 406 11.74 -3.84 6.97
N GLY A 407 10.57 -4.33 6.61
CA GLY A 407 10.40 -5.41 5.62
C GLY A 407 10.71 -5.00 4.17
N GLY A 408 10.91 -3.72 3.90
CA GLY A 408 11.21 -3.22 2.56
C GLY A 408 10.56 -1.90 2.22
N ALA A 409 10.52 -1.59 0.93
CA ALA A 409 9.86 -0.42 0.34
C ALA A 409 8.74 -0.83 -0.62
N MET A 410 7.69 -0.01 -0.71
CA MET A 410 6.65 -0.10 -1.71
C MET A 410 6.55 1.22 -2.47
N VAL A 411 6.34 1.14 -3.78
CA VAL A 411 6.28 2.29 -4.70
C VAL A 411 4.86 2.50 -5.20
N TRP A 412 4.32 3.70 -5.05
CA TRP A 412 3.16 4.20 -5.77
C TRP A 412 3.57 5.38 -6.66
N SER A 413 3.51 5.28 -7.99
CA SER A 413 3.39 4.08 -8.81
C SER A 413 4.49 4.06 -9.87
N LEU A 414 4.77 2.89 -10.43
CA LEU A 414 5.94 2.67 -11.30
C LEU A 414 5.95 3.50 -12.57
N ASP A 415 4.79 3.92 -13.06
CA ASP A 415 4.63 4.79 -14.24
C ASP A 415 5.11 6.23 -14.01
N GLY A 416 5.19 6.67 -12.74
CA GLY A 416 5.71 7.98 -12.38
C GLY A 416 7.22 8.14 -12.53
N ASP A 417 7.98 7.02 -12.63
CA ASP A 417 9.45 7.06 -12.80
C ASP A 417 9.85 7.51 -14.22
N THR A 418 11.12 7.85 -14.38
CA THR A 418 11.67 8.10 -15.72
C THR A 418 11.70 6.81 -16.55
N PRO A 419 11.70 6.90 -17.89
CA PRO A 419 11.83 5.73 -18.77
C PRO A 419 13.08 4.87 -18.48
N GLN A 420 14.09 5.46 -17.86
CA GLN A 420 15.32 4.78 -17.46
C GLN A 420 15.26 4.17 -16.07
N GLY A 421 14.17 4.34 -15.32
CA GLY A 421 13.99 3.77 -13.97
C GLY A 421 14.91 4.41 -12.93
N GLU A 422 14.97 5.73 -12.88
CA GLU A 422 15.88 6.48 -11.99
C GLU A 422 15.58 6.26 -10.52
N LEU A 423 14.31 6.40 -10.13
CA LEU A 423 13.92 6.28 -8.73
C LEU A 423 13.98 4.84 -8.24
N ILE A 424 13.49 3.89 -9.05
CA ILE A 424 13.55 2.47 -8.66
C ILE A 424 14.99 1.97 -8.53
N LYS A 425 15.90 2.42 -9.39
CA LYS A 425 17.34 2.11 -9.28
C LYS A 425 17.97 2.69 -8.03
N ALA A 426 17.63 3.93 -7.69
CA ALA A 426 18.13 4.61 -6.49
C ALA A 426 17.63 3.95 -5.21
N LEU A 427 16.36 3.55 -5.18
CA LEU A 427 15.72 2.89 -4.06
C LEU A 427 16.29 1.49 -3.82
N ASP A 428 16.18 0.61 -4.83
CA ASP A 428 16.64 -0.79 -4.74
C ASP A 428 18.15 -0.89 -4.49
N GLY A 429 18.95 -0.05 -5.16
CA GLY A 429 20.40 -0.04 -4.97
C GLY A 429 20.87 0.37 -3.56
N ALA A 430 20.00 0.99 -2.76
CA ALA A 430 20.29 1.39 -1.38
C ALA A 430 19.59 0.51 -0.32
N LEU A 431 18.65 -0.34 -0.71
CA LEU A 431 18.04 -1.37 0.16
C LEU A 431 19.02 -2.55 0.35
N LYS A 432 19.02 -3.14 1.57
CA LYS A 432 19.92 -4.25 1.96
C LYS A 432 19.13 -5.48 2.36
#